data_b7103920b1d8ef4695880db6604667d5
#
_entry.id   b7103920b1d8ef4695880db6604667d5
#
_cell.length_a   1.000
_cell.length_b   1.000
_cell.length_c   1.000
_cell.angle_alpha   90.00
_cell.angle_beta   90.00
_cell.angle_gamma   90.00
#
_symmetry.space_group_name_H-M   'P 1'
#
loop_
_entity.id
_entity.type
_entity.pdbx_description
1 polymer ?
#
loop_
_entity_poly.entity_id
_entity_poly.type
_entity_poly.pdbx_seq_one_letter_code
_entity_poly.pdbx_strand_id
1 'polypeptide(L)'
;DFVSKDRYKISLGHAKRVAYIALNIGIKMDLSKEDLSDLCSYSLVSSIALNQSTNDKNFCEISDECVKDFPFLTQNRNILKYQKEKIDGSGIFGLKNEEIPLFSQIIFLARTLDVMYDFGKENIKNRFDAIEFVKDKLDIYFSRQIIEKFFECVKDVNFWQDMLNEQDTMMFIYASLHDFTKALDFEDILKMTTIFHKIENPQSKLIELTQIMSDFYEFFHKDKQTFM
;
A
#
# COMPACT_ATOMS: atom_id res chain seq x y z
N ASP A 1 -4.81 -1.65 -9.68
CA ASP A 1 -5.74 -2.77 -9.88
C ASP A 1 -6.08 -3.00 -11.36
N PHE A 2 -6.34 -1.95 -12.12
CA PHE A 2 -6.75 -2.07 -13.54
C PHE A 2 -5.69 -2.77 -14.40
N VAL A 3 -4.43 -2.46 -14.16
CA VAL A 3 -3.28 -3.01 -14.90
C VAL A 3 -2.92 -4.43 -14.45
N SER A 4 -3.25 -4.80 -13.21
CA SER A 4 -2.86 -6.09 -12.60
C SER A 4 -3.87 -7.21 -12.77
N LYS A 5 -5.10 -6.89 -13.18
CA LYS A 5 -6.28 -7.77 -13.15
C LYS A 5 -6.09 -9.09 -13.91
N ASP A 6 -5.50 -9.05 -15.08
CA ASP A 6 -5.47 -10.20 -15.98
C ASP A 6 -4.36 -11.20 -15.65
N ARG A 7 -3.26 -10.75 -15.07
CA ARG A 7 -2.08 -11.59 -14.85
C ARG A 7 -2.06 -12.30 -13.50
N TYR A 8 -2.67 -11.69 -12.46
CA TYR A 8 -2.55 -12.17 -11.09
C TYR A 8 -3.89 -12.50 -10.42
N LYS A 9 -5.00 -12.49 -11.17
CA LYS A 9 -6.37 -12.74 -10.65
C LYS A 9 -6.75 -11.80 -9.49
N ILE A 10 -6.19 -10.59 -9.46
CA ILE A 10 -6.52 -9.58 -8.46
C ILE A 10 -7.86 -8.97 -8.83
N SER A 11 -8.79 -8.96 -7.89
CA SER A 11 -10.12 -8.37 -8.08
C SER A 11 -10.08 -6.84 -8.06
N LEU A 12 -11.05 -6.22 -8.71
CA LEU A 12 -11.20 -4.77 -8.70
C LEU A 12 -11.34 -4.27 -7.26
N GLY A 13 -10.73 -3.12 -6.94
CA GLY A 13 -10.75 -2.55 -5.59
C GLY A 13 -9.75 -3.16 -4.60
N HIS A 14 -8.92 -4.14 -5.02
CA HIS A 14 -7.94 -4.80 -4.18
C HIS A 14 -7.07 -3.83 -3.39
N ALA A 15 -6.42 -2.86 -4.05
CA ALA A 15 -5.54 -1.91 -3.37
C ALA A 15 -6.27 -1.11 -2.28
N LYS A 16 -7.53 -0.72 -2.52
CA LYS A 16 -8.36 0.00 -1.56
C LYS A 16 -8.72 -0.88 -0.36
N ARG A 17 -9.07 -2.15 -0.58
CA ARG A 17 -9.34 -3.10 0.52
C ARG A 17 -8.08 -3.41 1.32
N VAL A 18 -6.92 -3.54 0.67
CA VAL A 18 -5.63 -3.70 1.38
C VAL A 18 -5.37 -2.49 2.27
N ALA A 19 -5.55 -1.26 1.76
CA ALA A 19 -5.40 -0.04 2.54
C ALA A 19 -6.42 0.04 3.69
N TYR A 20 -7.67 -0.34 3.44
CA TYR A 20 -8.73 -0.40 4.44
C TYR A 20 -8.39 -1.35 5.60
N ILE A 21 -7.97 -2.58 5.28
CA ILE A 21 -7.57 -3.58 6.30
C ILE A 21 -6.36 -3.07 7.08
N ALA A 22 -5.35 -2.54 6.38
CA ALA A 22 -4.14 -2.03 7.01
C ALA A 22 -4.43 -0.85 7.94
N LEU A 23 -5.27 0.10 7.53
CA LEU A 23 -5.69 1.23 8.36
C LEU A 23 -6.46 0.77 9.61
N ASN A 24 -7.41 -0.16 9.47
CA ASN A 24 -8.12 -0.70 10.62
C ASN A 24 -7.17 -1.30 11.65
N ILE A 25 -6.18 -2.10 11.20
CA ILE A 25 -5.15 -2.66 12.08
C ILE A 25 -4.31 -1.54 12.70
N GLY A 26 -3.84 -0.58 11.90
CA GLY A 26 -3.03 0.54 12.37
C GLY A 26 -3.73 1.40 13.42
N ILE A 27 -5.03 1.67 13.23
CA ILE A 27 -5.87 2.38 14.22
C ILE A 27 -5.97 1.59 15.52
N LYS A 28 -6.17 0.26 15.46
CA LYS A 28 -6.20 -0.60 16.66
C LYS A 28 -4.84 -0.73 17.36
N MET A 29 -3.75 -0.42 16.65
CA MET A 29 -2.38 -0.35 17.18
C MET A 29 -2.03 1.03 17.73
N ASP A 30 -2.94 1.99 17.71
CA ASP A 30 -2.74 3.38 18.13
C ASP A 30 -1.56 4.06 17.40
N LEU A 31 -1.38 3.77 16.10
CA LEU A 31 -0.37 4.42 15.26
C LEU A 31 -0.64 5.93 15.15
N SER A 32 0.42 6.72 15.01
CA SER A 32 0.29 8.15 14.79
C SER A 32 -0.46 8.46 13.48
N LYS A 33 -0.98 9.66 13.34
CA LYS A 33 -1.69 10.06 12.11
C LYS A 33 -0.77 10.05 10.89
N GLU A 34 0.48 10.42 11.08
CA GLU A 34 1.54 10.36 10.07
C GLU A 34 1.80 8.92 9.63
N ASP A 35 1.93 8.01 10.59
CA ASP A 35 2.13 6.58 10.31
C ASP A 35 0.91 5.98 9.61
N LEU A 36 -0.31 6.35 10.01
CA LEU A 36 -1.54 5.89 9.34
C LEU A 36 -1.62 6.39 7.89
N SER A 37 -1.23 7.65 7.64
CA SER A 37 -1.19 8.20 6.29
C SER A 37 -0.19 7.46 5.39
N ASP A 38 1.01 7.21 5.92
CA ASP A 38 2.04 6.49 5.18
C ASP A 38 1.68 5.01 4.99
N LEU A 39 1.15 4.35 6.03
CA LEU A 39 0.67 2.96 5.93
C LEU A 39 -0.42 2.82 4.86
N CYS A 40 -1.36 3.78 4.79
CA CYS A 40 -2.37 3.83 3.74
C CYS A 40 -1.72 3.98 2.36
N SER A 41 -0.80 4.93 2.19
CA SER A 41 -0.11 5.20 0.94
C SER A 41 0.68 3.99 0.45
N TYR A 42 1.50 3.38 1.31
CA TYR A 42 2.20 2.13 1.00
C TYR A 42 1.26 0.99 0.61
N SER A 43 0.13 0.86 1.31
CA SER A 43 -0.87 -0.17 1.04
C SER A 43 -1.50 -0.01 -0.34
N LEU A 44 -1.89 1.22 -0.71
CA LEU A 44 -2.47 1.53 -2.01
C LEU A 44 -1.52 1.21 -3.17
N VAL A 45 -0.22 1.46 -3.01
CA VAL A 45 0.79 1.22 -4.05
C VAL A 45 1.50 -0.13 -3.90
N SER A 46 1.11 -0.97 -2.95
CA SER A 46 1.78 -2.25 -2.66
C SER A 46 1.83 -3.24 -3.83
N SER A 47 0.97 -3.07 -4.82
CA SER A 47 0.90 -3.90 -6.04
C SER A 47 1.51 -3.24 -7.28
N ILE A 48 2.24 -2.13 -7.10
CA ILE A 48 2.68 -1.26 -8.19
C ILE A 48 3.56 -1.94 -9.24
N ALA A 49 4.41 -2.89 -8.85
CA ALA A 49 5.36 -3.56 -9.74
C ALA A 49 4.88 -4.91 -10.30
N LEU A 50 3.59 -5.28 -10.12
CA LEU A 50 3.10 -6.61 -10.53
C LEU A 50 3.31 -6.91 -12.01
N ASN A 51 3.15 -5.92 -12.88
CA ASN A 51 3.30 -6.11 -14.33
C ASN A 51 4.75 -6.10 -14.81
N GLN A 52 5.67 -5.61 -14.01
CA GLN A 52 7.08 -5.48 -14.35
C GLN A 52 7.95 -6.60 -13.76
N SER A 53 7.39 -7.36 -12.82
CA SER A 53 8.12 -8.35 -12.06
C SER A 53 8.06 -9.74 -12.71
N THR A 54 9.15 -10.50 -12.56
CA THR A 54 9.28 -11.87 -13.05
C THR A 54 9.12 -12.90 -11.95
N ASN A 55 9.41 -12.53 -10.71
CA ASN A 55 9.30 -13.36 -9.51
C ASN A 55 9.06 -12.47 -8.27
N ASP A 56 8.79 -13.09 -7.14
CA ASP A 56 8.45 -12.40 -5.89
C ASP A 56 9.57 -11.49 -5.37
N LYS A 57 10.83 -11.90 -5.48
CA LYS A 57 11.97 -11.07 -5.05
C LYS A 57 12.07 -9.81 -5.90
N ASN A 58 12.06 -9.99 -7.21
CA ASN A 58 12.10 -8.89 -8.17
C ASN A 58 10.88 -7.96 -8.00
N PHE A 59 9.69 -8.52 -7.73
CA PHE A 59 8.50 -7.74 -7.40
C PHE A 59 8.71 -6.81 -6.20
N CYS A 60 9.25 -7.34 -5.11
CA CYS A 60 9.50 -6.56 -3.90
C CYS A 60 10.55 -5.46 -4.12
N GLU A 61 11.65 -5.80 -4.80
CA GLU A 61 12.73 -4.85 -5.09
C GLU A 61 12.27 -3.71 -6.00
N ILE A 62 11.54 -4.02 -7.09
CA ILE A 62 11.00 -2.99 -8.00
C ILE A 62 9.93 -2.15 -7.31
N SER A 63 9.04 -2.76 -6.51
CA SER A 63 8.01 -2.01 -5.78
C SER A 63 8.62 -0.97 -4.85
N ASP A 64 9.68 -1.32 -4.12
CA ASP A 64 10.36 -0.42 -3.21
C ASP A 64 11.10 0.69 -3.95
N GLU A 65 11.79 0.35 -5.06
CA GLU A 65 12.47 1.34 -5.90
C GLU A 65 11.47 2.33 -6.54
N CYS A 66 10.29 1.87 -6.95
CA CYS A 66 9.26 2.73 -7.51
C CYS A 66 8.81 3.84 -6.55
N VAL A 67 8.81 3.59 -5.25
CA VAL A 67 8.26 4.52 -4.26
C VAL A 67 9.33 5.26 -3.45
N LYS A 68 10.61 5.09 -3.77
CA LYS A 68 11.71 5.71 -2.99
C LYS A 68 11.63 7.24 -2.90
N ASP A 69 11.15 7.87 -3.96
CA ASP A 69 10.99 9.33 -4.06
C ASP A 69 9.54 9.78 -3.77
N PHE A 70 8.67 8.88 -3.32
CA PHE A 70 7.30 9.22 -2.97
C PHE A 70 7.29 10.12 -1.72
N PRO A 71 6.44 11.15 -1.66
CA PRO A 71 6.44 12.14 -0.58
C PRO A 71 5.80 11.62 0.71
N PHE A 72 6.35 10.54 1.27
CA PHE A 72 5.93 10.03 2.56
C PHE A 72 6.21 11.04 3.69
N LEU A 73 5.48 10.91 4.78
CA LEU A 73 5.56 11.81 5.93
C LEU A 73 6.62 11.35 6.93
N THR A 74 6.79 10.05 7.05
CA THR A 74 7.73 9.40 7.95
C THR A 74 8.95 8.91 7.17
N GLN A 75 10.02 8.59 7.90
CA GLN A 75 11.26 8.09 7.28
C GLN A 75 11.33 6.55 7.23
N ASN A 76 10.18 5.89 7.15
CA ASN A 76 10.13 4.46 6.97
C ASN A 76 10.75 4.07 5.62
N ARG A 77 11.55 2.99 5.61
CA ARG A 77 12.26 2.54 4.41
C ARG A 77 12.08 1.04 4.22
N ASN A 78 12.27 0.59 2.98
CA ASN A 78 12.22 -0.82 2.61
C ASN A 78 10.86 -1.49 2.93
N ILE A 79 9.78 -0.71 3.06
CA ILE A 79 8.46 -1.24 3.41
C ILE A 79 7.98 -2.20 2.31
N LEU A 80 8.02 -1.78 1.04
CA LEU A 80 7.59 -2.63 -0.06
C LEU A 80 8.61 -3.70 -0.43
N LYS A 81 9.89 -3.51 -0.08
CA LYS A 81 10.91 -4.55 -0.22
C LYS A 81 10.60 -5.77 0.64
N TYR A 82 10.14 -5.56 1.86
CA TYR A 82 9.88 -6.63 2.81
C TYR A 82 8.40 -7.03 2.95
N GLN A 83 7.54 -6.54 2.04
CA GLN A 83 6.10 -6.80 2.07
C GLN A 83 5.66 -8.26 1.82
N LYS A 84 6.59 -9.18 1.62
CA LYS A 84 6.34 -10.63 1.50
C LYS A 84 7.19 -11.45 2.47
N GLU A 85 7.77 -10.80 3.48
CA GLU A 85 8.49 -11.50 4.54
C GLU A 85 7.53 -12.20 5.49
N LYS A 86 8.02 -13.31 6.04
CA LYS A 86 7.32 -14.11 7.05
C LYS A 86 8.10 -14.06 8.35
N ILE A 87 7.38 -14.02 9.46
CA ILE A 87 7.97 -13.74 10.76
C ILE A 87 8.96 -14.81 11.22
N ASP A 88 8.81 -16.06 10.72
CA ASP A 88 9.70 -17.20 11.02
C ASP A 88 11.02 -17.17 10.23
N GLY A 89 11.18 -16.26 9.30
CA GLY A 89 12.34 -16.15 8.40
C GLY A 89 12.27 -17.03 7.16
N SER A 90 11.14 -17.70 6.89
CA SER A 90 10.91 -18.43 5.65
C SER A 90 10.45 -17.55 4.48
N GLY A 91 10.53 -16.22 4.65
CA GLY A 91 10.24 -15.24 3.62
C GLY A 91 11.34 -15.13 2.56
N ILE A 92 11.23 -14.12 1.69
CA ILE A 92 12.08 -13.97 0.50
C ILE A 92 13.50 -13.55 0.85
N PHE A 93 13.65 -12.67 1.84
CA PHE A 93 14.94 -12.11 2.28
C PHE A 93 15.43 -12.74 3.58
N GLY A 94 14.62 -13.57 4.22
CA GLY A 94 14.98 -14.32 5.42
C GLY A 94 14.99 -13.52 6.72
N LEU A 95 14.33 -12.34 6.74
CA LEU A 95 14.20 -11.52 7.94
C LEU A 95 13.23 -12.16 8.94
N LYS A 96 13.47 -11.91 10.24
CA LYS A 96 12.66 -12.48 11.33
C LYS A 96 12.14 -11.40 12.26
N ASN A 97 10.95 -11.62 12.78
CA ASN A 97 10.36 -10.82 13.84
C ASN A 97 10.53 -9.30 13.63
N GLU A 98 11.22 -8.64 14.53
CA GLU A 98 11.43 -7.19 14.56
C GLU A 98 12.34 -6.67 13.44
N GLU A 99 13.06 -7.56 12.72
CA GLU A 99 13.83 -7.15 11.54
C GLU A 99 12.91 -6.75 10.38
N ILE A 100 11.66 -7.25 10.39
CA ILE A 100 10.66 -6.91 9.38
C ILE A 100 9.94 -5.65 9.80
N PRO A 101 9.97 -4.56 9.00
CA PRO A 101 9.25 -3.34 9.31
C PRO A 101 7.77 -3.59 9.61
N LEU A 102 7.21 -2.91 10.60
CA LEU A 102 5.82 -3.09 11.03
C LEU A 102 4.83 -2.94 9.87
N PHE A 103 5.00 -1.90 9.05
CA PHE A 103 4.11 -1.68 7.90
C PHE A 103 4.19 -2.81 6.88
N SER A 104 5.39 -3.37 6.65
CA SER A 104 5.56 -4.54 5.77
C SER A 104 4.76 -5.74 6.27
N GLN A 105 4.78 -6.00 7.58
CA GLN A 105 4.02 -7.10 8.19
C GLN A 105 2.49 -6.88 8.07
N ILE A 106 2.01 -5.65 8.31
CA ILE A 106 0.58 -5.31 8.19
C ILE A 106 0.12 -5.45 6.74
N ILE A 107 0.90 -4.91 5.79
CA ILE A 107 0.61 -5.00 4.36
C ILE A 107 0.63 -6.46 3.89
N PHE A 108 1.58 -7.26 4.38
CA PHE A 108 1.64 -8.69 4.04
C PHE A 108 0.37 -9.43 4.46
N LEU A 109 -0.12 -9.21 5.67
CA LEU A 109 -1.38 -9.79 6.14
C LEU A 109 -2.56 -9.33 5.27
N ALA A 110 -2.74 -8.03 5.10
CA ALA A 110 -3.86 -7.45 4.37
C ALA A 110 -3.92 -7.94 2.92
N ARG A 111 -2.78 -7.92 2.21
CA ARG A 111 -2.68 -8.41 0.82
C ARG A 111 -2.93 -9.90 0.71
N THR A 112 -2.33 -10.69 1.59
CA THR A 112 -2.48 -12.15 1.57
C THR A 112 -3.94 -12.53 1.72
N LEU A 113 -4.65 -11.91 2.64
CA LEU A 113 -6.05 -12.22 2.89
C LEU A 113 -6.95 -11.79 1.71
N ASP A 114 -6.78 -10.58 1.18
CA ASP A 114 -7.64 -10.12 0.09
C ASP A 114 -7.37 -10.86 -1.23
N VAL A 115 -6.13 -11.24 -1.49
CA VAL A 115 -5.80 -12.09 -2.66
C VAL A 115 -6.39 -13.49 -2.55
N MET A 116 -6.35 -14.10 -1.36
CA MET A 116 -6.82 -15.47 -1.16
C MET A 116 -8.35 -15.58 -1.10
N TYR A 117 -9.01 -14.60 -0.49
CA TYR A 117 -10.43 -14.70 -0.11
C TYR A 117 -11.34 -13.70 -0.84
N ASP A 118 -10.79 -12.74 -1.58
CA ASP A 118 -11.52 -11.73 -2.37
C ASP A 118 -12.68 -11.09 -1.57
N PHE A 119 -12.34 -10.28 -0.58
CA PHE A 119 -13.33 -9.65 0.31
C PHE A 119 -14.24 -8.62 -0.39
N GLY A 120 -14.00 -8.31 -1.65
CA GLY A 120 -14.92 -7.55 -2.49
C GLY A 120 -16.18 -8.33 -2.92
N LYS A 121 -16.25 -9.61 -2.57
CA LYS A 121 -17.43 -10.45 -2.82
C LYS A 121 -18.04 -10.93 -1.52
N GLU A 122 -19.38 -10.88 -1.45
CA GLU A 122 -20.07 -11.41 -0.29
C GLU A 122 -19.92 -12.95 -0.24
N ASN A 123 -19.14 -13.40 0.75
CA ASN A 123 -18.95 -14.82 1.02
C ASN A 123 -18.60 -15.04 2.50
N ILE A 124 -19.59 -15.43 3.27
CA ILE A 124 -19.44 -15.68 4.70
C ILE A 124 -18.38 -16.78 4.96
N LYS A 125 -18.32 -17.81 4.13
CA LYS A 125 -17.32 -18.87 4.27
C LYS A 125 -15.89 -18.32 4.15
N ASN A 126 -15.64 -17.44 3.17
CA ASN A 126 -14.33 -16.83 3.00
C ASN A 126 -13.88 -16.04 4.24
N ARG A 127 -14.81 -15.39 4.96
CA ARG A 127 -14.53 -14.69 6.20
C ARG A 127 -14.05 -15.64 7.30
N PHE A 128 -14.74 -16.76 7.48
CA PHE A 128 -14.35 -17.79 8.45
C PHE A 128 -13.03 -18.45 8.08
N ASP A 129 -12.85 -18.84 6.81
CA ASP A 129 -11.63 -19.47 6.31
C ASP A 129 -10.42 -18.53 6.48
N ALA A 130 -10.60 -17.21 6.27
CA ALA A 130 -9.56 -16.21 6.50
C ALA A 130 -9.16 -16.12 7.97
N ILE A 131 -10.13 -16.12 8.89
CA ILE A 131 -9.87 -16.09 10.34
C ILE A 131 -9.11 -17.34 10.76
N GLU A 132 -9.52 -18.53 10.31
CA GLU A 132 -8.83 -19.78 10.62
C GLU A 132 -7.40 -19.80 10.01
N PHE A 133 -7.25 -19.36 8.78
CA PHE A 133 -5.93 -19.24 8.16
C PHE A 133 -4.98 -18.35 8.97
N VAL A 134 -5.46 -17.20 9.44
CA VAL A 134 -4.63 -16.29 10.26
C VAL A 134 -4.23 -16.95 11.57
N LYS A 135 -5.13 -17.71 12.24
CA LYS A 135 -4.80 -18.48 13.45
C LYS A 135 -3.72 -19.53 13.18
N ASP A 136 -3.87 -20.28 12.09
CA ASP A 136 -2.92 -21.35 11.73
C ASP A 136 -1.53 -20.80 11.36
N LYS A 137 -1.44 -19.54 10.94
CA LYS A 137 -0.20 -18.87 10.52
C LYS A 137 0.41 -17.97 11.59
N LEU A 138 -0.13 -18.01 12.81
CA LEU A 138 0.47 -17.33 13.96
C LEU A 138 1.92 -17.79 14.16
N ASP A 139 2.82 -16.85 14.43
CA ASP A 139 4.26 -17.05 14.68
C ASP A 139 5.01 -17.75 13.51
N ILE A 140 4.34 -17.98 12.37
CA ILE A 140 4.92 -18.48 11.13
C ILE A 140 4.93 -17.38 10.06
N TYR A 141 3.75 -16.86 9.70
CA TYR A 141 3.60 -15.78 8.72
C TYR A 141 3.47 -14.42 9.39
N PHE A 142 2.70 -14.36 10.47
CA PHE A 142 2.25 -13.13 11.10
C PHE A 142 2.60 -13.08 12.57
N SER A 143 2.99 -11.90 13.05
CA SER A 143 3.25 -11.66 14.46
C SER A 143 1.97 -11.66 15.29
N ARG A 144 2.08 -12.11 16.54
CA ARG A 144 0.97 -12.13 17.50
C ARG A 144 0.33 -10.77 17.65
N GLN A 145 1.12 -9.72 17.75
CA GLN A 145 0.64 -8.34 17.90
C GLN A 145 -0.31 -7.94 16.78
N ILE A 146 0.04 -8.23 15.51
CA ILE A 146 -0.78 -7.86 14.35
C ILE A 146 -2.05 -8.72 14.29
N ILE A 147 -1.93 -10.01 14.58
CA ILE A 147 -3.07 -10.93 14.60
C ILE A 147 -4.10 -10.54 15.67
N GLU A 148 -3.68 -10.16 16.86
CA GLU A 148 -4.57 -9.70 17.91
C GLU A 148 -5.36 -8.46 17.47
N LYS A 149 -4.69 -7.50 16.83
CA LYS A 149 -5.35 -6.30 16.31
C LYS A 149 -6.27 -6.60 15.13
N PHE A 150 -5.88 -7.50 14.24
CA PHE A 150 -6.78 -8.00 13.19
C PHE A 150 -8.04 -8.65 13.79
N PHE A 151 -7.90 -9.45 14.83
CA PHE A 151 -9.06 -10.06 15.52
C PHE A 151 -9.95 -9.03 16.25
N GLU A 152 -9.42 -7.90 16.65
CA GLU A 152 -10.25 -6.79 17.11
C GLU A 152 -11.08 -6.18 15.97
N CYS A 153 -10.48 -6.01 14.79
CA CYS A 153 -11.17 -5.46 13.61
C CYS A 153 -12.32 -6.35 13.13
N VAL A 154 -12.09 -7.66 13.00
CA VAL A 154 -13.07 -8.61 12.43
C VAL A 154 -14.30 -8.84 13.31
N LYS A 155 -14.31 -8.37 14.55
CA LYS A 155 -15.48 -8.40 15.45
C LYS A 155 -16.54 -7.39 15.03
N ASP A 156 -16.14 -6.32 14.31
CA ASP A 156 -17.06 -5.33 13.79
C ASP A 156 -17.67 -5.81 12.48
N VAL A 157 -18.99 -5.82 12.42
CA VAL A 157 -19.72 -6.21 11.21
C VAL A 157 -19.41 -5.25 10.05
N ASN A 158 -19.25 -3.96 10.35
CA ASN A 158 -18.93 -2.94 9.35
C ASN A 158 -17.60 -3.22 8.67
N PHE A 159 -16.60 -3.78 9.38
CA PHE A 159 -15.32 -4.16 8.79
C PHE A 159 -15.48 -5.03 7.55
N TRP A 160 -16.44 -5.95 7.54
CA TRP A 160 -16.70 -6.82 6.42
C TRP A 160 -17.60 -6.19 5.37
N GLN A 161 -18.57 -5.38 5.79
CA GLN A 161 -19.55 -4.77 4.88
C GLN A 161 -18.93 -3.69 4.02
N ASP A 162 -18.09 -2.83 4.61
CA ASP A 162 -17.43 -1.75 3.90
C ASP A 162 -16.55 -2.25 2.74
N MET A 163 -15.95 -3.44 2.88
CA MET A 163 -15.12 -4.03 1.82
C MET A 163 -15.93 -4.52 0.60
N LEU A 164 -17.23 -4.74 0.74
CA LEU A 164 -18.11 -5.12 -0.37
C LEU A 164 -18.42 -3.95 -1.31
N ASN A 165 -18.28 -2.73 -0.80
CA ASN A 165 -18.58 -1.51 -1.55
C ASN A 165 -17.34 -0.59 -1.58
N GLU A 166 -16.87 -0.30 -2.79
CA GLU A 166 -15.71 0.55 -2.99
C GLU A 166 -15.90 1.98 -2.42
N GLN A 167 -17.13 2.51 -2.44
CA GLN A 167 -17.42 3.85 -1.89
C GLN A 167 -17.32 3.84 -0.37
N ASP A 168 -17.82 2.83 0.31
CA ASP A 168 -17.76 2.72 1.77
C ASP A 168 -16.31 2.53 2.23
N THR A 169 -15.55 1.67 1.54
CA THR A 169 -14.10 1.53 1.74
C THR A 169 -13.37 2.87 1.64
N MET A 170 -13.67 3.67 0.61
CA MET A 170 -13.05 4.98 0.40
C MET A 170 -13.51 6.02 1.43
N MET A 171 -14.78 6.02 1.81
CA MET A 171 -15.30 6.89 2.86
C MET A 171 -14.60 6.65 4.19
N PHE A 172 -14.38 5.39 4.55
CA PHE A 172 -13.61 5.05 5.76
C PHE A 172 -12.17 5.58 5.69
N ILE A 173 -11.48 5.37 4.56
CA ILE A 173 -10.10 5.85 4.36
C ILE A 173 -10.05 7.38 4.51
N TYR A 174 -10.93 8.12 3.85
CA TYR A 174 -10.99 9.58 3.96
C TYR A 174 -11.33 10.03 5.37
N ALA A 175 -12.32 9.41 6.04
CA ALA A 175 -12.69 9.77 7.40
C ALA A 175 -11.55 9.52 8.39
N SER A 176 -10.76 8.46 8.19
CA SER A 176 -9.63 8.13 9.06
C SER A 176 -8.44 9.10 8.91
N LEU A 177 -8.32 9.75 7.75
CA LEU A 177 -7.17 10.60 7.40
C LEU A 177 -7.54 12.08 7.18
N HIS A 178 -8.83 12.46 7.33
CA HIS A 178 -9.32 13.80 6.94
C HIS A 178 -8.67 14.96 7.71
N ASP A 179 -8.30 14.75 8.96
CA ASP A 179 -7.63 15.76 9.79
C ASP A 179 -6.14 15.94 9.45
N PHE A 180 -5.65 15.10 8.54
CA PHE A 180 -4.24 15.06 8.18
C PHE A 180 -4.07 15.29 6.68
N THR A 181 -3.64 16.51 6.33
CA THR A 181 -3.34 16.87 4.95
C THR A 181 -1.90 17.33 4.86
N LYS A 182 -1.11 16.73 3.98
CA LYS A 182 0.17 17.27 3.53
C LYS A 182 -0.09 18.17 2.32
N ALA A 183 0.36 19.42 2.39
CA ALA A 183 0.43 20.24 1.20
C ALA A 183 1.52 19.66 0.29
N LEU A 184 1.13 19.16 -0.87
CA LEU A 184 2.07 18.71 -1.89
C LEU A 184 2.48 19.91 -2.73
N ASP A 185 3.76 20.08 -2.97
CA ASP A 185 4.26 21.01 -3.95
C ASP A 185 4.21 20.41 -5.36
N PHE A 186 4.58 21.21 -6.35
CA PHE A 186 4.55 20.76 -7.74
C PHE A 186 5.55 19.62 -8.01
N GLU A 187 6.68 19.62 -7.32
CA GLU A 187 7.71 18.59 -7.43
C GLU A 187 7.22 17.24 -6.89
N ASP A 188 6.51 17.26 -5.75
CA ASP A 188 5.88 16.06 -5.18
C ASP A 188 4.86 15.45 -6.16
N ILE A 189 4.00 16.30 -6.75
CA ILE A 189 3.00 15.86 -7.75
C ILE A 189 3.68 15.28 -8.98
N LEU A 190 4.77 15.91 -9.45
CA LEU A 190 5.54 15.44 -10.59
C LEU A 190 6.17 14.08 -10.31
N LYS A 191 6.79 13.88 -9.13
CA LYS A 191 7.36 12.59 -8.72
C LYS A 191 6.29 11.49 -8.72
N MET A 192 5.13 11.75 -8.11
CA MET A 192 4.03 10.79 -8.09
C MET A 192 3.55 10.44 -9.51
N THR A 193 3.31 11.45 -10.34
CA THR A 193 2.86 11.25 -11.72
C THR A 193 3.87 10.46 -12.55
N THR A 194 5.15 10.76 -12.38
CA THR A 194 6.26 10.05 -13.05
C THR A 194 6.29 8.57 -12.69
N ILE A 195 6.07 8.23 -11.41
CA ILE A 195 6.03 6.84 -10.95
C ILE A 195 4.89 6.10 -11.63
N PHE A 196 3.67 6.62 -11.59
CA PHE A 196 2.52 5.97 -12.22
C PHE A 196 2.70 5.83 -13.73
N HIS A 197 3.29 6.81 -14.38
CA HIS A 197 3.51 6.79 -15.82
C HIS A 197 4.55 5.75 -16.26
N LYS A 198 5.65 5.60 -15.51
CA LYS A 198 6.66 4.54 -15.73
C LYS A 198 6.05 3.14 -15.65
N ILE A 199 5.02 2.97 -14.83
CA ILE A 199 4.37 1.67 -14.62
C ILE A 199 3.40 1.36 -15.75
N GLU A 200 2.61 2.34 -16.20
CA GLU A 200 1.65 2.15 -17.30
C GLU A 200 2.33 1.99 -18.65
N ASN A 201 3.37 2.76 -18.90
CA ASN A 201 4.02 2.78 -20.22
C ASN A 201 5.53 3.04 -20.11
N PRO A 202 6.34 2.02 -19.79
CA PRO A 202 7.79 2.16 -19.58
C PRO A 202 8.56 2.75 -20.79
N GLN A 203 7.97 2.70 -21.96
CA GLN A 203 8.58 3.21 -23.22
C GLN A 203 8.05 4.59 -23.65
N SER A 204 7.17 5.19 -22.87
CA SER A 204 6.59 6.49 -23.21
C SER A 204 7.59 7.63 -23.02
N LYS A 205 7.73 8.46 -24.04
CA LYS A 205 8.48 9.73 -23.97
C LYS A 205 7.74 10.83 -23.18
N LEU A 206 6.57 10.56 -22.66
CA LEU A 206 5.77 11.53 -21.91
C LEU A 206 6.48 11.97 -20.63
N ILE A 207 7.31 11.10 -20.02
CA ILE A 207 8.12 11.41 -18.84
C ILE A 207 9.14 12.50 -19.18
N GLU A 208 9.84 12.37 -20.33
CA GLU A 208 10.79 13.38 -20.78
C GLU A 208 10.10 14.72 -21.05
N LEU A 209 8.91 14.69 -21.67
CA LEU A 209 8.10 15.89 -21.91
C LEU A 209 7.63 16.53 -20.61
N THR A 210 7.19 15.74 -19.63
CA THR A 210 6.76 16.27 -18.33
C THR A 210 7.93 16.90 -17.58
N GLN A 211 9.12 16.29 -17.63
CA GLN A 211 10.33 16.87 -17.04
C GLN A 211 10.72 18.18 -17.72
N ILE A 212 10.72 18.22 -19.04
CA ILE A 212 11.01 19.43 -19.83
C ILE A 212 10.00 20.54 -19.48
N MET A 213 8.72 20.22 -19.35
CA MET A 213 7.71 21.19 -18.94
C MET A 213 7.90 21.69 -17.52
N SER A 214 8.34 20.83 -16.59
CA SER A 214 8.67 21.21 -15.22
C SER A 214 9.86 22.16 -15.18
N ASP A 215 10.94 21.82 -15.88
CA ASP A 215 12.14 22.64 -15.95
C ASP A 215 11.83 24.01 -16.60
N PHE A 216 10.95 24.02 -17.60
CA PHE A 216 10.45 25.25 -18.24
C PHE A 216 9.62 26.12 -17.27
N TYR A 217 8.75 25.48 -16.49
CA TYR A 217 7.93 26.17 -15.47
C TYR A 217 8.80 26.77 -14.37
N GLU A 218 9.78 26.04 -13.87
CA GLU A 218 10.74 26.56 -12.89
C GLU A 218 11.55 27.74 -13.42
N PHE A 219 12.01 27.66 -14.66
CA PHE A 219 12.74 28.74 -15.30
C PHE A 219 11.93 30.04 -15.32
N PHE A 220 10.66 29.99 -15.73
CA PHE A 220 9.79 31.17 -15.77
C PHE A 220 9.36 31.69 -14.40
N HIS A 221 9.33 30.85 -13.37
CA HIS A 221 8.95 31.27 -12.01
C HIS A 221 10.14 31.82 -11.21
N LYS A 222 11.35 31.35 -11.44
CA LYS A 222 12.56 31.94 -10.85
C LYS A 222 12.76 33.39 -11.29
N ASP A 223 12.46 33.71 -12.53
CA ASP A 223 12.55 35.11 -13.03
C ASP A 223 11.50 36.03 -12.43
N LYS A 224 10.32 35.54 -12.03
CA LYS A 224 9.30 36.39 -11.35
C LYS A 224 9.65 36.77 -9.92
N GLN A 225 10.45 35.98 -9.21
CA GLN A 225 10.91 36.31 -7.86
C GLN A 225 12.02 37.37 -7.85
N THR A 226 12.67 37.62 -8.97
CA THR A 226 13.74 38.62 -9.09
C THR A 226 13.20 40.03 -9.40
N PHE A 227 11.91 40.17 -9.67
CA PHE A 227 11.25 41.43 -10.03
C PHE A 227 10.23 41.95 -8.98
N MET A 228 10.23 41.42 -7.76
CA MET A 228 9.58 42.00 -6.57
C MET A 228 10.64 42.39 -5.54
#